data_5c37b183c8e2486fd975534ec0f0fd1b
#
_entry.id   5c37b183c8e2486fd975534ec0f0fd1b
#
_cell.length_a   1.000
_cell.length_b   1.000
_cell.length_c   1.000
_cell.angle_alpha   90.00
_cell.angle_beta   90.00
_cell.angle_gamma   90.00
#
_symmetry.space_group_name_H-M   'P 1'
#
loop_
_entity.id
_entity.type
_entity.pdbx_description
1 polymer ?
#
loop_
_entity_poly.entity_id
_entity_poly.type
_entity_poly.pdbx_seq_one_letter_code
_entity_poly.pdbx_strand_id
1 'polypeptide(L)'
;DSIKNTIDEFTFGLQFKPIIPAAYFNSGNESTDWQDGYTSEFSSRFGQSLGMVIRYNFSNTFCLESGLNLVNRRYNFTLNNSTINLDDNSTFTLRSYELPIQLLSYVRIAEQYYLNASFGNSLNVFPSDIISFGDNNPFYFVSTSRRKKMQTAFVANLGVEYRTAKQGMFYFGASFHRPWKNTARSFPEYYDGTNAFNTEAPSANNSKYLDISGNYFTLDIRYFFSRK
;
A
#
# COMPACT_ATOMS: atom_id res chain seq x y z
N ASP A 1 -3.44 1.40 45.93
CA ASP A 1 -2.93 2.52 45.08
C ASP A 1 -3.28 2.23 43.65
N SER A 2 -4.39 2.84 43.19
CA SER A 2 -4.76 2.79 41.79
C SER A 2 -3.72 3.64 41.02
N ILE A 3 -2.86 2.97 40.26
CA ILE A 3 -2.05 3.65 39.24
C ILE A 3 -3.06 4.32 38.32
N LYS A 4 -3.28 5.63 38.48
CA LYS A 4 -3.92 6.47 37.48
C LYS A 4 -3.04 6.39 36.25
N ASN A 5 -3.35 5.48 35.32
CA ASN A 5 -2.82 5.50 33.95
C ASN A 5 -3.37 6.76 33.28
N THR A 6 -2.77 7.92 33.59
CA THR A 6 -3.01 9.16 32.88
C THR A 6 -2.39 8.93 31.49
N ILE A 7 -3.24 8.60 30.54
CA ILE A 7 -2.81 8.51 29.13
C ILE A 7 -2.41 9.93 28.76
N ASP A 8 -1.18 10.10 28.28
CA ASP A 8 -0.71 11.39 27.78
C ASP A 8 -1.66 11.87 26.68
N GLU A 9 -2.03 13.13 26.69
CA GLU A 9 -2.92 13.75 25.71
C GLU A 9 -2.39 13.55 24.29
N PHE A 10 -1.07 13.70 24.11
CA PHE A 10 -0.39 13.42 22.84
C PHE A 10 0.65 12.31 22.99
N THR A 11 0.63 11.37 22.08
CA THR A 11 1.59 10.27 22.01
C THR A 11 2.20 10.20 20.62
N PHE A 12 3.54 10.10 20.55
CA PHE A 12 4.29 10.05 19.31
C PHE A 12 4.99 8.71 19.18
N GLY A 13 5.09 8.21 17.95
CA GLY A 13 5.75 6.95 17.70
C GLY A 13 6.29 6.81 16.27
N LEU A 14 6.99 5.70 16.07
CA LEU A 14 7.45 5.24 14.77
C LEU A 14 6.70 3.97 14.39
N GLN A 15 6.54 3.75 13.09
CA GLN A 15 5.88 2.57 12.58
C GLN A 15 6.59 1.99 11.37
N PHE A 16 6.63 0.66 11.34
CA PHE A 16 7.04 -0.15 10.21
C PHE A 16 5.93 -1.12 9.86
N LYS A 17 5.52 -1.15 8.60
CA LYS A 17 4.39 -1.95 8.12
C LYS A 17 4.81 -2.71 6.85
N PRO A 18 5.26 -3.97 6.95
CA PRO A 18 5.36 -4.86 5.80
C PRO A 18 4.03 -4.97 5.07
N ILE A 19 4.05 -4.77 3.76
CA ILE A 19 2.87 -4.92 2.89
C ILE A 19 2.86 -6.34 2.37
N ILE A 20 1.76 -7.05 2.66
CA ILE A 20 1.55 -8.44 2.24
C ILE A 20 0.72 -8.42 0.95
N PRO A 21 1.17 -9.09 -0.12
CA PRO A 21 0.36 -9.31 -1.31
C PRO A 21 -0.90 -10.09 -0.94
N ALA A 22 -2.06 -9.56 -1.29
CA ALA A 22 -3.34 -10.22 -1.03
C ALA A 22 -4.11 -10.36 -2.34
N ALA A 23 -4.11 -11.55 -2.89
CA ALA A 23 -4.85 -11.88 -4.11
C ALA A 23 -6.37 -11.71 -3.97
N TYR A 24 -6.88 -11.77 -2.73
CA TYR A 24 -8.31 -11.86 -2.42
C TYR A 24 -9.11 -10.57 -2.65
N PHE A 25 -8.47 -9.39 -2.76
CA PHE A 25 -9.17 -8.10 -2.84
C PHE A 25 -8.81 -7.30 -4.10
N ASN A 26 -8.76 -7.94 -5.27
CA ASN A 26 -8.38 -7.30 -6.55
C ASN A 26 -7.00 -6.62 -6.55
N SER A 27 -6.14 -7.01 -5.65
CA SER A 27 -4.71 -6.69 -5.69
C SER A 27 -3.89 -7.93 -6.05
N GLY A 28 -4.60 -8.99 -6.42
CA GLY A 28 -4.04 -10.27 -6.80
C GLY A 28 -3.63 -10.33 -8.27
N ASN A 29 -3.27 -11.50 -8.68
CA ASN A 29 -2.89 -11.77 -10.06
C ASN A 29 -4.09 -11.54 -10.99
N GLU A 30 -3.98 -10.59 -11.88
CA GLU A 30 -4.92 -10.39 -12.99
C GLU A 30 -4.23 -10.87 -14.25
N SER A 31 -4.81 -11.88 -14.92
CA SER A 31 -4.39 -12.34 -16.23
C SER A 31 -5.33 -11.77 -17.27
N THR A 32 -4.80 -11.24 -18.35
CA THR A 32 -5.59 -10.68 -19.45
C THR A 32 -5.06 -11.19 -20.78
N ASP A 33 -5.94 -11.78 -21.56
CA ASP A 33 -5.66 -12.17 -22.92
C ASP A 33 -5.95 -10.98 -23.85
N TRP A 34 -4.95 -10.59 -24.62
CA TRP A 34 -5.04 -9.54 -25.61
C TRP A 34 -5.22 -10.14 -27.02
N GLN A 35 -5.61 -9.31 -27.97
CA GLN A 35 -5.57 -9.69 -29.37
C GLN A 35 -4.11 -9.99 -29.81
N ASP A 36 -3.95 -10.72 -30.91
CA ASP A 36 -2.66 -11.05 -31.51
C ASP A 36 -1.77 -12.00 -30.69
N GLY A 37 -2.38 -12.81 -29.80
CA GLY A 37 -1.68 -13.83 -29.02
C GLY A 37 -0.85 -13.30 -27.85
N TYR A 38 -0.99 -12.02 -27.51
CA TYR A 38 -0.37 -11.46 -26.31
C TYR A 38 -1.22 -11.75 -25.08
N THR A 39 -0.58 -12.19 -24.02
CA THR A 39 -1.15 -12.36 -22.69
C THR A 39 -0.35 -11.59 -21.68
N SER A 40 -1.01 -11.00 -20.70
CA SER A 40 -0.31 -10.31 -19.61
C SER A 40 -0.82 -10.78 -18.27
N GLU A 41 0.09 -10.86 -17.29
CA GLU A 41 -0.20 -11.15 -15.90
C GLU A 41 0.32 -10.02 -15.02
N PHE A 42 -0.56 -9.52 -14.15
CA PHE A 42 -0.21 -8.51 -13.15
C PHE A 42 -0.27 -9.13 -11.76
N SER A 43 0.79 -8.98 -10.99
CA SER A 43 0.87 -9.52 -9.63
C SER A 43 1.46 -8.54 -8.63
N SER A 44 0.90 -8.55 -7.42
CA SER A 44 1.44 -7.81 -6.28
C SER A 44 2.63 -8.53 -5.66
N ARG A 45 3.65 -7.79 -5.25
CA ARG A 45 4.84 -8.28 -4.54
C ARG A 45 4.91 -7.69 -3.14
N PHE A 46 5.76 -8.25 -2.29
CA PHE A 46 6.04 -7.70 -0.97
C PHE A 46 6.53 -6.26 -1.06
N GLY A 47 5.88 -5.39 -0.31
CA GLY A 47 6.23 -3.99 -0.18
C GLY A 47 6.47 -3.62 1.28
N GLN A 48 6.62 -2.32 1.54
CA GLN A 48 6.80 -1.82 2.90
C GLN A 48 6.29 -0.39 3.04
N SER A 49 5.87 -0.06 4.25
CA SER A 49 5.56 1.29 4.67
C SER A 49 6.35 1.64 5.93
N LEU A 50 6.94 2.82 5.94
CA LEU A 50 7.69 3.39 7.06
C LEU A 50 7.11 4.75 7.38
N GLY A 51 6.98 5.09 8.67
CA GLY A 51 6.45 6.39 9.01
C GLY A 51 6.46 6.72 10.49
N MET A 52 5.86 7.88 10.76
CA MET A 52 5.62 8.39 12.10
C MET A 52 4.12 8.35 12.38
N VAL A 53 3.78 8.16 13.65
CA VAL A 53 2.40 8.14 14.13
C VAL A 53 2.26 9.10 15.31
N ILE A 54 1.14 9.81 15.33
CA ILE A 54 0.74 10.69 16.42
C ILE A 54 -0.68 10.31 16.84
N ARG A 55 -0.91 10.27 18.15
CA ARG A 55 -2.23 10.07 18.76
C ARG A 55 -2.59 11.24 19.62
N TYR A 56 -3.84 11.66 19.52
CA TYR A 56 -4.49 12.60 20.43
C TYR A 56 -5.54 11.84 21.24
N ASN A 57 -5.28 11.64 22.53
CA ASN A 57 -6.13 10.89 23.45
C ASN A 57 -7.13 11.85 24.11
N PHE A 58 -8.36 11.90 23.62
CA PHE A 58 -9.41 12.75 24.18
C PHE A 58 -10.27 12.03 25.22
N SER A 59 -10.12 10.70 25.36
CA SER A 59 -10.71 9.91 26.43
C SER A 59 -9.86 8.68 26.76
N ASN A 60 -10.21 7.98 27.85
CA ASN A 60 -9.55 6.72 28.22
C ASN A 60 -9.83 5.56 27.26
N THR A 61 -10.81 5.71 26.36
CA THR A 61 -11.28 4.65 25.46
C THR A 61 -11.06 5.02 24.01
N PHE A 62 -11.05 6.31 23.66
CA PHE A 62 -10.98 6.80 22.30
C PHE A 62 -9.85 7.78 22.08
N CYS A 63 -9.20 7.66 20.94
CA CYS A 63 -8.24 8.64 20.47
C CYS A 63 -8.36 8.88 18.95
N LEU A 64 -7.84 9.99 18.51
CA LEU A 64 -7.60 10.29 17.10
C LEU A 64 -6.17 9.93 16.77
N GLU A 65 -5.96 9.10 15.76
CA GLU A 65 -4.64 8.72 15.27
C GLU A 65 -4.41 9.32 13.88
N SER A 66 -3.22 9.89 13.70
CA SER A 66 -2.73 10.38 12.42
C SER A 66 -1.24 10.05 12.27
N GLY A 67 -0.65 10.44 11.14
CA GLY A 67 0.77 10.19 10.90
C GLY A 67 1.19 10.56 9.49
N LEU A 68 2.44 10.24 9.16
CA LEU A 68 2.98 10.39 7.82
C LEU A 68 3.77 9.13 7.46
N ASN A 69 3.38 8.46 6.39
CA ASN A 69 3.98 7.22 5.93
C ASN A 69 4.55 7.37 4.52
N LEU A 70 5.72 6.81 4.29
CA LEU A 70 6.24 6.50 2.97
C LEU A 70 5.86 5.06 2.63
N VAL A 71 5.01 4.89 1.63
CA VAL A 71 4.48 3.59 1.21
C VAL A 71 5.09 3.18 -0.12
N ASN A 72 5.77 2.04 -0.15
CA ASN A 72 6.36 1.44 -1.33
C ASN A 72 5.63 0.13 -1.65
N ARG A 73 4.79 0.13 -2.68
CA ARG A 73 4.08 -1.04 -3.19
C ARG A 73 4.81 -1.58 -4.41
N ARG A 74 5.15 -2.87 -4.41
CA ARG A 74 5.85 -3.52 -5.50
C ARG A 74 4.88 -4.36 -6.31
N TYR A 75 5.06 -4.31 -7.62
CA TYR A 75 4.27 -5.06 -8.60
C TYR A 75 5.18 -5.71 -9.61
N ASN A 76 4.72 -6.82 -10.16
CA ASN A 76 5.32 -7.48 -11.31
C ASN A 76 4.30 -7.51 -12.44
N PHE A 77 4.77 -7.23 -13.63
CA PHE A 77 3.98 -7.31 -14.85
C PHE A 77 4.70 -8.25 -15.82
N THR A 78 4.03 -9.33 -16.24
CA THR A 78 4.53 -10.29 -17.21
C THR A 78 3.84 -10.08 -18.53
N LEU A 79 4.57 -10.12 -19.63
CA LEU A 79 4.03 -10.11 -21.00
C LEU A 79 4.52 -11.35 -21.73
N ASN A 80 3.58 -12.14 -22.27
CA ASN A 80 3.86 -13.35 -22.99
C ASN A 80 3.26 -13.30 -24.41
N ASN A 81 3.98 -13.86 -25.38
CA ASN A 81 3.45 -14.21 -26.68
C ASN A 81 4.22 -15.41 -27.24
N SER A 82 3.54 -16.57 -27.32
CA SER A 82 4.14 -17.82 -27.75
C SER A 82 4.53 -17.83 -29.25
N THR A 83 3.86 -17.02 -30.07
CA THR A 83 4.12 -16.97 -31.52
C THR A 83 5.50 -16.39 -31.84
N ILE A 84 5.93 -15.38 -31.07
CA ILE A 84 7.22 -14.69 -31.24
C ILE A 84 8.22 -15.07 -30.16
N ASN A 85 7.89 -16.07 -29.31
CA ASN A 85 8.70 -16.53 -28.18
C ASN A 85 9.06 -15.41 -27.21
N LEU A 86 8.11 -14.52 -26.95
CA LEU A 86 8.24 -13.45 -25.95
C LEU A 86 7.75 -13.97 -24.60
N ASP A 87 8.61 -13.91 -23.59
CA ASP A 87 8.28 -14.17 -22.17
C ASP A 87 9.18 -13.30 -21.32
N ASP A 88 8.66 -12.20 -20.79
CA ASP A 88 9.44 -11.30 -19.98
C ASP A 88 8.62 -10.65 -18.86
N ASN A 89 9.33 -10.20 -17.84
CA ASN A 89 8.81 -9.59 -16.64
C ASN A 89 9.32 -8.15 -16.51
N SER A 90 8.49 -7.31 -15.94
CA SER A 90 8.86 -5.95 -15.56
C SER A 90 8.41 -5.67 -14.13
N THR A 91 9.35 -5.42 -13.24
CA THR A 91 9.08 -5.14 -11.82
C THR A 91 9.16 -3.65 -11.56
N PHE A 92 8.15 -3.09 -10.90
CA PHE A 92 8.14 -1.68 -10.54
C PHE A 92 7.62 -1.41 -9.12
N THR A 93 7.93 -0.23 -8.61
CA THR A 93 7.52 0.21 -7.27
C THR A 93 6.66 1.46 -7.37
N LEU A 94 5.40 1.35 -6.99
CA LEU A 94 4.50 2.49 -6.85
C LEU A 94 4.69 3.11 -5.46
N ARG A 95 5.30 4.29 -5.43
CA ARG A 95 5.57 5.04 -4.20
C ARG A 95 4.46 6.05 -3.93
N SER A 96 4.05 6.16 -2.65
CA SER A 96 3.14 7.22 -2.20
C SER A 96 3.49 7.70 -0.80
N TYR A 97 3.13 8.95 -0.51
CA TYR A 97 3.07 9.49 0.84
C TYR A 97 1.63 9.37 1.33
N GLU A 98 1.46 8.79 2.51
CA GLU A 98 0.14 8.56 3.11
C GLU A 98 0.01 9.35 4.41
N LEU A 99 -1.10 10.06 4.53
CA LEU A 99 -1.52 10.78 5.74
C LEU A 99 -2.85 10.17 6.19
N PRO A 100 -2.85 9.21 7.15
CA PRO A 100 -4.06 8.63 7.70
C PRO A 100 -4.69 9.56 8.73
N ILE A 101 -6.01 9.49 8.86
CA ILE A 101 -6.79 10.08 9.95
C ILE A 101 -7.80 9.02 10.39
N GLN A 102 -7.65 8.50 11.60
CA GLN A 102 -8.40 7.35 12.10
C GLN A 102 -8.93 7.61 13.51
N LEU A 103 -10.16 7.20 13.75
CA LEU A 103 -10.70 7.07 15.10
C LEU A 103 -10.29 5.70 15.64
N LEU A 104 -9.70 5.67 16.82
CA LEU A 104 -9.20 4.48 17.48
C LEU A 104 -9.88 4.28 18.82
N SER A 105 -10.28 3.05 19.11
CA SER A 105 -10.86 2.61 20.39
C SER A 105 -9.97 1.58 21.05
N TYR A 106 -9.87 1.66 22.39
CA TYR A 106 -9.13 0.73 23.23
C TYR A 106 -10.05 -0.11 24.12
N VAL A 107 -9.71 -1.38 24.25
CA VAL A 107 -10.30 -2.28 25.26
C VAL A 107 -9.15 -2.91 26.05
N ARG A 108 -9.11 -2.69 27.37
CA ARG A 108 -8.10 -3.31 28.24
C ARG A 108 -8.44 -4.79 28.41
N ILE A 109 -7.51 -5.68 28.04
CA ILE A 109 -7.67 -7.13 28.13
C ILE A 109 -6.85 -7.74 29.27
N ALA A 110 -5.75 -7.09 29.70
CA ALA A 110 -4.94 -7.44 30.85
C ALA A 110 -4.25 -6.19 31.41
N GLU A 111 -3.47 -6.34 32.50
CA GLU A 111 -2.84 -5.18 33.19
C GLU A 111 -2.10 -4.22 32.26
N GLN A 112 -1.33 -4.76 31.32
CA GLN A 112 -0.48 -3.99 30.38
C GLN A 112 -0.89 -4.18 28.93
N TYR A 113 -1.94 -4.97 28.64
CA TYR A 113 -2.35 -5.31 27.28
C TYR A 113 -3.69 -4.67 26.94
N TYR A 114 -3.71 -4.02 25.78
CA TYR A 114 -4.89 -3.35 25.23
C TYR A 114 -5.13 -3.85 23.81
N LEU A 115 -6.35 -4.34 23.58
CA LEU A 115 -6.84 -4.52 22.21
C LEU A 115 -7.23 -3.15 21.67
N ASN A 116 -6.82 -2.83 20.46
CA ASN A 116 -7.29 -1.63 19.80
C ASN A 116 -7.79 -1.91 18.39
N ALA A 117 -8.81 -1.16 18.01
CA ALA A 117 -9.35 -1.16 16.68
C ALA A 117 -9.49 0.28 16.20
N SER A 118 -9.13 0.54 14.97
CA SER A 118 -9.30 1.85 14.36
C SER A 118 -9.84 1.76 12.95
N PHE A 119 -10.51 2.82 12.53
CA PHE A 119 -10.95 3.01 11.16
C PHE A 119 -10.95 4.50 10.80
N GLY A 120 -10.85 4.76 9.53
CA GLY A 120 -10.83 6.14 9.02
C GLY A 120 -10.49 6.21 7.56
N ASN A 121 -9.94 7.34 7.17
CA ASN A 121 -9.50 7.59 5.81
C ASN A 121 -8.05 8.02 5.79
N SER A 122 -7.38 7.76 4.67
CA SER A 122 -6.06 8.30 4.39
C SER A 122 -6.07 9.14 3.12
N LEU A 123 -5.23 10.17 3.11
CA LEU A 123 -4.87 10.91 1.92
C LEU A 123 -3.54 10.37 1.39
N ASN A 124 -3.54 9.92 0.14
CA ASN A 124 -2.37 9.37 -0.53
C ASN A 124 -1.91 10.32 -1.64
N VAL A 125 -0.64 10.70 -1.61
CA VAL A 125 -0.01 11.55 -2.63
C VAL A 125 0.98 10.72 -3.43
N PHE A 126 0.76 10.62 -4.74
CA PHE A 126 1.61 9.91 -5.69
C PHE A 126 2.52 10.91 -6.39
N PRO A 127 3.85 10.90 -6.15
CA PRO A 127 4.76 11.94 -6.64
C PRO A 127 4.97 11.87 -8.16
N SER A 128 5.06 10.68 -8.73
CA SER A 128 5.44 10.49 -10.15
C SER A 128 4.71 9.32 -10.80
N ASP A 129 4.64 9.35 -12.11
CA ASP A 129 4.40 8.21 -12.95
C ASP A 129 5.69 7.38 -13.05
N ILE A 130 5.60 6.13 -13.51
CA ILE A 130 6.69 5.16 -13.49
C ILE A 130 6.80 4.54 -14.88
N ILE A 131 8.04 4.39 -15.35
CA ILE A 131 8.36 3.55 -16.49
C ILE A 131 9.31 2.48 -15.98
N SER A 132 9.01 1.23 -16.29
CA SER A 132 9.87 0.08 -15.99
C SER A 132 10.12 -0.72 -17.26
N PHE A 133 11.30 -1.29 -17.35
CA PHE A 133 11.73 -2.08 -18.51
C PHE A 133 11.65 -3.56 -18.19
N GLY A 134 11.61 -4.38 -19.22
CA GLY A 134 11.71 -5.83 -19.11
C GLY A 134 13.04 -6.26 -18.51
N ASP A 135 13.02 -7.37 -17.77
CA ASP A 135 14.21 -7.89 -17.10
C ASP A 135 15.20 -8.48 -18.12
N ASN A 136 14.71 -9.07 -19.22
CA ASN A 136 15.53 -9.74 -20.24
C ASN A 136 15.42 -9.11 -21.63
N ASN A 137 14.35 -8.36 -21.91
CA ASN A 137 14.08 -7.80 -23.21
C ASN A 137 13.97 -6.27 -23.17
N PRO A 138 14.93 -5.52 -23.74
CA PRO A 138 14.93 -4.07 -23.73
C PRO A 138 13.79 -3.43 -24.55
N PHE A 139 13.13 -4.19 -25.41
CA PHE A 139 12.01 -3.75 -26.23
C PHE A 139 10.65 -3.84 -25.51
N TYR A 140 10.63 -4.47 -24.32
CA TYR A 140 9.48 -4.53 -23.45
C TYR A 140 9.61 -3.50 -22.33
N PHE A 141 8.57 -2.71 -22.14
CA PHE A 141 8.48 -1.78 -21.01
C PHE A 141 7.03 -1.58 -20.56
N VAL A 142 6.86 -1.15 -19.34
CA VAL A 142 5.55 -0.87 -18.74
C VAL A 142 5.51 0.58 -18.28
N SER A 143 4.64 1.35 -18.90
CA SER A 143 4.33 2.71 -18.48
C SER A 143 3.17 2.69 -17.48
N THR A 144 3.41 3.16 -16.25
CA THR A 144 2.39 3.20 -15.20
C THR A 144 2.06 4.63 -14.84
N SER A 145 0.84 5.05 -15.19
CA SER A 145 0.34 6.39 -14.94
C SER A 145 -0.61 6.40 -13.74
N ARG A 146 -0.37 7.29 -12.80
CA ARG A 146 -1.30 7.52 -11.67
C ARG A 146 -2.61 8.10 -12.16
N ARG A 147 -3.73 7.64 -11.62
CA ARG A 147 -5.07 8.18 -11.97
C ARG A 147 -5.24 9.61 -11.51
N LYS A 148 -4.72 9.94 -10.34
CA LYS A 148 -4.69 11.29 -9.75
C LYS A 148 -3.47 11.42 -8.85
N LYS A 149 -2.92 12.65 -8.75
CA LYS A 149 -1.82 12.95 -7.83
C LYS A 149 -2.20 12.75 -6.37
N MET A 150 -3.43 13.10 -6.01
CA MET A 150 -3.98 12.95 -4.65
C MET A 150 -5.20 12.04 -4.71
N GLN A 151 -5.23 11.04 -3.83
CA GLN A 151 -6.30 10.04 -3.75
C GLN A 151 -6.59 9.71 -2.31
N THR A 152 -7.83 9.39 -2.02
CA THR A 152 -8.28 8.97 -0.69
C THR A 152 -8.50 7.47 -0.63
N ALA A 153 -8.31 6.90 0.55
CA ALA A 153 -8.54 5.49 0.81
C ALA A 153 -9.18 5.29 2.18
N PHE A 154 -9.97 4.24 2.30
CA PHE A 154 -10.42 3.71 3.59
C PHE A 154 -9.26 2.95 4.24
N VAL A 155 -9.08 3.13 5.54
CA VAL A 155 -8.09 2.41 6.35
C VAL A 155 -8.79 1.87 7.58
N ALA A 156 -8.55 0.60 7.88
CA ALA A 156 -8.97 -0.05 9.13
C ALA A 156 -7.78 -0.81 9.72
N ASN A 157 -7.73 -0.86 11.04
CA ASN A 157 -6.64 -1.50 11.76
C ASN A 157 -7.17 -2.22 12.99
N LEU A 158 -6.56 -3.35 13.31
CA LEU A 158 -6.81 -4.14 14.53
C LEU A 158 -5.48 -4.65 15.07
N GLY A 159 -5.30 -4.56 16.40
CA GLY A 159 -4.10 -5.07 17.03
C GLY A 159 -4.06 -5.00 18.53
N VAL A 160 -2.92 -5.37 19.07
CA VAL A 160 -2.67 -5.43 20.53
C VAL A 160 -1.52 -4.47 20.85
N GLU A 161 -1.72 -3.71 21.90
CA GLU A 161 -0.75 -2.76 22.44
C GLU A 161 -0.29 -3.23 23.82
N TYR A 162 1.01 -3.29 23.98
CA TYR A 162 1.68 -3.56 25.25
C TYR A 162 2.23 -2.26 25.83
N ARG A 163 1.71 -1.82 26.97
CA ARG A 163 2.10 -0.58 27.64
C ARG A 163 3.02 -0.87 28.81
N THR A 164 4.21 -0.26 28.76
CA THR A 164 5.17 -0.33 29.87
C THR A 164 5.19 0.98 30.66
N ALA A 165 5.54 0.89 31.93
CA ALA A 165 5.58 2.08 32.79
C ALA A 165 6.71 3.08 32.42
N LYS A 166 7.81 2.60 31.80
CA LYS A 166 9.02 3.41 31.57
C LYS A 166 9.56 3.36 30.15
N GLN A 167 9.27 2.30 29.41
CA GLN A 167 9.89 2.02 28.10
C GLN A 167 9.00 2.41 26.91
N GLY A 168 7.84 3.04 27.17
CA GLY A 168 6.90 3.37 26.12
C GLY A 168 5.93 2.24 25.80
N MET A 169 5.35 2.26 24.60
CA MET A 169 4.30 1.31 24.20
C MET A 169 4.70 0.63 22.89
N PHE A 170 4.51 -0.68 22.86
CA PHE A 170 4.72 -1.51 21.67
C PHE A 170 3.36 -1.94 21.11
N TYR A 171 3.19 -1.84 19.83
CA TYR A 171 1.99 -2.25 19.14
C TYR A 171 2.29 -3.26 18.05
N PHE A 172 1.46 -4.30 18.00
CA PHE A 172 1.46 -5.31 16.93
C PHE A 172 0.03 -5.50 16.43
N GLY A 173 -0.15 -5.43 15.12
CA GLY A 173 -1.47 -5.56 14.52
C GLY A 173 -1.43 -5.76 13.03
N ALA A 174 -2.59 -5.59 12.43
CA ALA A 174 -2.76 -5.64 10.99
C ALA A 174 -3.64 -4.48 10.52
N SER A 175 -3.33 -3.94 9.34
CA SER A 175 -4.15 -2.92 8.70
C SER A 175 -4.63 -3.39 7.34
N PHE A 176 -5.84 -2.95 6.99
CA PHE A 176 -6.40 -3.04 5.66
C PHE A 176 -6.50 -1.65 5.07
N HIS A 177 -6.05 -1.52 3.83
CA HIS A 177 -6.06 -0.26 3.09
C HIS A 177 -6.79 -0.46 1.76
N ARG A 178 -7.84 0.33 1.52
CA ARG A 178 -8.67 0.25 0.32
C ARG A 178 -8.87 1.63 -0.30
N PRO A 179 -8.23 1.96 -1.42
CA PRO A 179 -8.53 3.17 -2.17
C PRO A 179 -9.99 3.19 -2.65
N TRP A 180 -10.59 4.37 -2.66
CA TRP A 180 -11.95 4.55 -3.17
C TRP A 180 -12.07 4.42 -4.69
N LYS A 181 -10.95 4.55 -5.39
CA LYS A 181 -10.82 4.42 -6.85
C LYS A 181 -9.49 3.74 -7.18
N ASN A 182 -9.39 3.13 -8.35
CA ASN A 182 -8.13 2.59 -8.84
C ASN A 182 -7.02 3.63 -8.78
N THR A 183 -5.85 3.23 -8.30
CA THR A 183 -4.74 4.15 -8.00
C THR A 183 -3.95 4.54 -9.23
N ALA A 184 -3.74 3.60 -10.15
CA ALA A 184 -2.94 3.80 -11.34
C ALA A 184 -3.46 2.92 -12.50
N ARG A 185 -2.91 3.16 -13.68
CA ARG A 185 -3.04 2.33 -14.88
C ARG A 185 -1.68 1.94 -15.37
N SER A 186 -1.51 0.68 -15.73
CA SER A 186 -0.28 0.17 -16.36
C SER A 186 -0.55 -0.19 -17.80
N PHE A 187 0.32 0.28 -18.68
CA PHE A 187 0.31 0.07 -20.12
C PHE A 187 1.55 -0.76 -20.45
N PRO A 188 1.38 -2.07 -20.74
CA PRO A 188 2.49 -2.87 -21.27
C PRO A 188 2.70 -2.52 -22.73
N GLU A 189 3.96 -2.33 -23.11
CA GLU A 189 4.35 -1.93 -24.47
C GLU A 189 5.53 -2.79 -24.93
N TYR A 190 5.51 -3.21 -26.22
CA TYR A 190 6.57 -4.01 -26.82
C TYR A 190 6.78 -3.60 -28.27
N TYR A 191 8.05 -3.47 -28.67
CA TYR A 191 8.41 -3.18 -30.07
C TYR A 191 9.84 -3.61 -30.37
N ASP A 192 10.02 -4.63 -31.20
CA ASP A 192 11.33 -5.14 -31.63
C ASP A 192 11.73 -4.74 -33.06
N GLY A 193 10.99 -3.84 -33.68
CA GLY A 193 11.19 -3.43 -35.07
C GLY A 193 10.38 -4.23 -36.09
N THR A 194 9.92 -5.42 -35.75
CA THR A 194 9.10 -6.31 -36.58
C THR A 194 7.72 -6.55 -35.98
N ASN A 195 7.67 -6.74 -34.67
CA ASN A 195 6.46 -6.97 -33.92
C ASN A 195 6.19 -5.78 -33.01
N ALA A 196 4.93 -5.39 -32.91
CA ALA A 196 4.49 -4.27 -32.08
C ALA A 196 3.27 -4.66 -31.24
N PHE A 197 3.27 -4.27 -29.98
CA PHE A 197 2.14 -4.37 -29.09
C PHE A 197 1.96 -3.08 -28.31
N ASN A 198 0.76 -2.49 -28.40
CA ASN A 198 0.33 -1.35 -27.60
C ASN A 198 1.27 -0.12 -27.68
N THR A 199 1.86 0.12 -28.84
CA THR A 199 2.84 1.22 -29.07
C THR A 199 2.21 2.61 -29.16
N GLU A 200 0.88 2.71 -28.99
CA GLU A 200 0.17 3.98 -28.95
C GLU A 200 0.42 4.69 -27.61
N ALA A 201 0.37 6.02 -27.63
CA ALA A 201 0.52 6.81 -26.42
C ALA A 201 -0.50 6.39 -25.34
N PRO A 202 -0.13 6.32 -24.05
CA PRO A 202 -1.03 5.92 -22.97
C PRO A 202 -2.34 6.71 -22.86
N SER A 203 -2.41 7.87 -23.51
CA SER A 203 -3.62 8.70 -23.60
C SER A 203 -4.51 8.37 -24.79
N ALA A 204 -4.09 7.50 -25.71
CA ALA A 204 -4.89 7.11 -26.87
C ALA A 204 -6.08 6.23 -26.46
N ASN A 205 -7.20 6.38 -27.16
CA ASN A 205 -8.42 5.61 -26.84
C ASN A 205 -8.27 4.10 -27.08
N ASN A 206 -7.31 3.69 -27.89
CA ASN A 206 -7.05 2.29 -28.25
C ASN A 206 -5.95 1.64 -27.40
N SER A 207 -5.27 2.39 -26.52
CA SER A 207 -4.22 1.82 -25.68
C SER A 207 -4.77 0.78 -24.72
N LYS A 208 -4.16 -0.38 -24.71
CA LYS A 208 -4.49 -1.50 -23.81
C LYS A 208 -3.86 -1.25 -22.45
N TYR A 209 -4.62 -1.44 -21.37
CA TYR A 209 -4.12 -1.16 -20.01
C TYR A 209 -4.74 -2.10 -18.97
N LEU A 210 -4.09 -2.20 -17.83
CA LEU A 210 -4.62 -2.80 -16.61
C LEU A 210 -4.75 -1.73 -15.52
N ASP A 211 -5.91 -1.72 -14.85
CA ASP A 211 -6.15 -0.83 -13.73
C ASP A 211 -5.59 -1.43 -12.43
N ILE A 212 -4.81 -0.66 -11.70
CA ILE A 212 -4.28 -1.03 -10.38
C ILE A 212 -5.22 -0.52 -9.30
N SER A 213 -5.91 -1.42 -8.59
CA SER A 213 -6.81 -1.08 -7.48
C SER A 213 -6.05 -0.47 -6.31
N GLY A 214 -4.86 -0.99 -6.01
CA GLY A 214 -4.00 -0.50 -4.94
C GLY A 214 -4.44 -0.90 -3.54
N ASN A 215 -5.32 -1.89 -3.39
CA ASN A 215 -5.66 -2.50 -2.10
C ASN A 215 -4.45 -3.24 -1.52
N TYR A 216 -4.29 -3.21 -0.20
CA TYR A 216 -3.26 -4.01 0.45
C TYR A 216 -3.54 -4.24 1.93
N PHE A 217 -2.87 -5.27 2.47
CA PHE A 217 -2.77 -5.53 3.91
C PHE A 217 -1.37 -5.25 4.41
N THR A 218 -1.28 -4.87 5.67
CA THR A 218 0.00 -4.76 6.37
C THR A 218 -0.02 -5.52 7.68
N LEU A 219 1.15 -6.01 8.10
CA LEU A 219 1.43 -6.28 9.50
C LEU A 219 2.01 -4.99 10.09
N ASP A 220 1.49 -4.57 11.22
CA ASP A 220 1.86 -3.29 11.81
C ASP A 220 2.74 -3.51 13.04
N ILE A 221 3.93 -2.94 13.02
CA ILE A 221 4.83 -2.87 14.17
C ILE A 221 5.02 -1.40 14.47
N ARG A 222 4.63 -0.99 15.70
CA ARG A 222 4.74 0.41 16.11
C ARG A 222 5.37 0.50 17.50
N TYR A 223 6.15 1.55 17.69
CA TYR A 223 6.71 1.91 18.98
C TYR A 223 6.36 3.36 19.29
N PHE A 224 5.76 3.58 20.46
CA PHE A 224 5.42 4.90 20.96
C PHE A 224 6.35 5.27 22.10
N PHE A 225 6.90 6.47 22.02
CA PHE A 225 7.84 6.97 23.00
C PHE A 225 7.17 7.21 24.36
N SER A 226 7.90 6.88 25.44
CA SER A 226 7.51 7.27 26.78
C SER A 226 7.82 8.75 26.98
N ARG A 227 6.90 9.52 27.53
CA ARG A 227 7.25 10.79 28.14
C ARG A 227 7.92 10.53 29.50
N LYS A 228 9.06 11.13 29.71
CA LYS A 228 9.71 11.20 31.03
C LYS A 228 8.96 12.13 31.97
#